data_3665f606621a3106d9601637d54b35d3
#
_entry.id   3665f606621a3106d9601637d54b35d3
#
_cell.length_a   1.000
_cell.length_b   1.000
_cell.length_c   1.000
_cell.angle_alpha   90.00
_cell.angle_beta   90.00
_cell.angle_gamma   90.00
#
_symmetry.space_group_name_H-M   'P 1'
#
loop_
_entity.id
_entity.type
_entity.pdbx_description
1 polymer ?
#
loop_
_entity_poly.entity_id
_entity_poly.type
_entity_poly.pdbx_seq_one_letter_code
_entity_poly.pdbx_strand_id
1 'polypeptide(L)'
;MVNVRIVSKNNKNEMFDIFNDYMHELSEFDKSIRFDSYNNVIYQWFDAYFDEKERYPFYYMINGNIVGIAMVRQMENGAYEIAEFYVKPEYRGNGVAMTFADTVLNMFMGKIYISTLYDNARAVRFWDKVCANYETEEAGVEDKKHWVIVK
;
A
#
# COMPACT_ATOMS: atom_id res chain seq x y z
N MET A 1 8.41 -13.93 -14.60
CA MET A 1 9.22 -13.61 -13.42
C MET A 1 8.51 -12.53 -12.60
N VAL A 2 8.49 -12.71 -11.29
CA VAL A 2 7.81 -11.81 -10.35
C VAL A 2 8.87 -11.10 -9.51
N ASN A 3 8.79 -9.79 -9.36
CA ASN A 3 9.64 -9.08 -8.44
C ASN A 3 8.98 -7.82 -7.86
N VAL A 4 9.47 -7.42 -6.70
CA VAL A 4 9.13 -6.15 -6.05
C VAL A 4 10.40 -5.31 -6.04
N ARG A 5 10.30 -4.07 -6.52
CA ARG A 5 11.46 -3.19 -6.57
C ARG A 5 11.11 -1.77 -6.16
N ILE A 6 12.10 -1.09 -5.61
CA ILE A 6 12.02 0.33 -5.29
C ILE A 6 11.82 1.12 -6.60
N VAL A 7 10.95 2.13 -6.54
CA VAL A 7 10.68 3.03 -7.66
C VAL A 7 11.66 4.20 -7.57
N SER A 8 12.45 4.42 -8.62
CA SER A 8 13.38 5.53 -8.65
C SER A 8 12.66 6.86 -8.91
N LYS A 9 13.30 7.96 -8.56
CA LYS A 9 12.76 9.30 -8.78
C LYS A 9 12.47 9.56 -10.27
N ASN A 10 13.20 8.92 -11.17
CA ASN A 10 12.97 9.02 -12.61
C ASN A 10 11.61 8.47 -13.04
N ASN A 11 11.05 7.55 -12.26
CA ASN A 11 9.74 6.95 -12.54
C ASN A 11 8.61 7.52 -11.69
N LYS A 12 8.86 8.63 -11.02
CA LYS A 12 7.88 9.26 -10.13
C LYS A 12 6.57 9.59 -10.83
N ASN A 13 6.64 10.18 -12.03
CA ASN A 13 5.43 10.54 -12.77
C ASN A 13 4.65 9.31 -13.25
N GLU A 14 5.36 8.26 -13.66
CA GLU A 14 4.73 6.99 -14.03
C GLU A 14 3.99 6.39 -12.82
N MET A 15 4.63 6.37 -11.66
CA MET A 15 3.98 5.88 -10.44
C MET A 15 2.80 6.77 -10.04
N PHE A 16 2.90 8.08 -10.23
CA PHE A 16 1.81 9.00 -9.91
C PHE A 16 0.54 8.64 -10.68
N ASP A 17 0.65 8.29 -11.95
CA ASP A 17 -0.52 7.92 -12.76
C ASP A 17 -1.23 6.69 -12.18
N ILE A 18 -0.47 5.70 -11.75
CA ILE A 18 -1.02 4.49 -11.11
C ILE A 18 -1.61 4.84 -9.75
N PHE A 19 -0.92 5.66 -8.98
CA PHE A 19 -1.37 6.12 -7.67
C PHE A 19 -2.68 6.92 -7.79
N ASN A 20 -2.80 7.74 -8.82
CA ASN A 20 -4.00 8.51 -9.08
C ASN A 20 -5.20 7.60 -9.35
N ASP A 21 -5.02 6.55 -10.17
CA ASP A 21 -6.07 5.54 -10.41
C ASP A 21 -6.49 4.85 -9.12
N TYR A 22 -5.52 4.50 -8.28
CA TYR A 22 -5.78 3.91 -6.96
C TYR A 22 -6.61 4.85 -6.07
N MET A 23 -6.24 6.13 -6.02
CA MET A 23 -6.96 7.11 -5.20
C MET A 23 -8.38 7.36 -5.70
N HIS A 24 -8.61 7.33 -7.01
CA HIS A 24 -9.95 7.42 -7.56
C HIS A 24 -10.81 6.24 -7.12
N GLU A 25 -10.27 5.02 -7.16
CA GLU A 25 -10.97 3.84 -6.68
C GLU A 25 -11.25 3.93 -5.18
N LEU A 26 -10.25 4.31 -4.40
CA LEU A 26 -10.35 4.40 -2.94
C LEU A 26 -11.35 5.48 -2.50
N SER A 27 -11.53 6.52 -3.30
CA SER A 27 -12.44 7.63 -2.99
C SER A 27 -13.91 7.21 -2.90
N GLU A 28 -14.27 6.03 -3.41
CA GLU A 28 -15.60 5.45 -3.20
C GLU A 28 -15.88 5.18 -1.72
N PHE A 29 -14.84 4.86 -0.96
CA PHE A 29 -14.92 4.52 0.46
C PHE A 29 -14.45 5.65 1.37
N ASP A 30 -13.52 6.48 0.89
CA ASP A 30 -12.90 7.54 1.68
C ASP A 30 -13.22 8.90 1.06
N LYS A 31 -14.19 9.60 1.67
CA LYS A 31 -14.66 10.90 1.18
C LYS A 31 -13.72 12.05 1.52
N SER A 32 -12.66 11.80 2.30
CA SER A 32 -11.63 12.80 2.59
C SER A 32 -10.63 12.96 1.46
N ILE A 33 -10.57 12.02 0.52
CA ILE A 33 -9.67 12.11 -0.63
C ILE A 33 -10.13 13.24 -1.55
N ARG A 34 -9.20 14.10 -1.91
CA ARG A 34 -9.47 15.29 -2.73
C ARG A 34 -8.73 15.25 -4.05
N PHE A 35 -9.31 15.86 -5.06
CA PHE A 35 -8.75 15.95 -6.40
C PHE A 35 -8.73 17.42 -6.86
N ASP A 36 -7.75 17.76 -7.68
CA ASP A 36 -7.68 19.09 -8.27
C ASP A 36 -8.61 19.21 -9.50
N SER A 37 -8.58 20.36 -10.19
CA SER A 37 -9.44 20.62 -11.34
C SER A 37 -9.14 19.72 -12.56
N TYR A 38 -8.01 19.03 -12.55
CA TYR A 38 -7.62 18.07 -13.59
C TYR A 38 -7.89 16.63 -13.18
N ASN A 39 -8.60 16.41 -12.06
CA ASN A 39 -8.87 15.08 -11.47
C ASN A 39 -7.62 14.34 -11.02
N ASN A 40 -6.57 15.04 -10.65
CA ASN A 40 -5.39 14.48 -10.04
C ASN A 40 -5.51 14.55 -8.53
N VAL A 41 -5.18 13.45 -7.83
CA VAL A 41 -5.25 13.40 -6.39
C VAL A 41 -4.31 14.44 -5.76
N ILE A 42 -4.81 15.06 -4.68
CA ILE A 42 -4.00 15.95 -3.85
C ILE A 42 -3.54 15.12 -2.65
N TYR A 43 -2.25 14.74 -2.64
CA TYR A 43 -1.68 13.88 -1.61
C TYR A 43 -0.32 14.45 -1.22
N GLN A 44 -0.29 15.12 -0.08
CA GLN A 44 0.88 15.91 0.34
C GLN A 44 2.16 15.10 0.54
N TRP A 45 2.05 13.79 0.80
CA TRP A 45 3.20 12.93 1.10
C TRP A 45 3.77 12.22 -0.12
N PHE A 46 3.16 12.37 -1.32
CA PHE A 46 3.61 11.60 -2.48
C PHE A 46 5.07 11.90 -2.83
N ASP A 47 5.43 13.17 -2.91
CA ASP A 47 6.80 13.57 -3.25
C ASP A 47 7.81 13.10 -2.19
N ALA A 48 7.40 13.07 -0.92
CA ALA A 48 8.25 12.64 0.18
C ALA A 48 8.75 11.21 0.00
N TYR A 49 7.99 10.34 -0.66
CA TYR A 49 8.42 8.96 -0.93
C TYR A 49 9.64 8.88 -1.83
N PHE A 50 9.93 9.93 -2.58
CA PHE A 50 11.08 9.99 -3.48
C PHE A 50 12.23 10.85 -2.91
N ASP A 51 11.97 11.60 -1.85
CA ASP A 51 12.93 12.53 -1.26
C ASP A 51 13.43 12.10 0.11
N GLU A 52 12.64 11.31 0.87
CA GLU A 52 12.96 10.87 2.22
C GLU A 52 13.38 9.40 2.24
N LYS A 53 14.49 9.10 2.91
CA LYS A 53 15.03 7.74 2.98
C LYS A 53 14.20 6.78 3.82
N GLU A 54 13.31 7.30 4.68
CA GLU A 54 12.43 6.50 5.54
C GLU A 54 11.16 6.08 4.83
N ARG A 55 11.01 6.41 3.55
CA ARG A 55 9.84 6.09 2.74
C ARG A 55 10.24 5.27 1.54
N TYR A 56 9.45 4.25 1.26
CA TYR A 56 9.78 3.21 0.28
C TYR A 56 8.63 3.05 -0.71
N PRO A 57 8.74 3.63 -1.92
CA PRO A 57 7.78 3.37 -2.98
C PRO A 57 8.18 2.11 -3.74
N PHE A 58 7.24 1.17 -3.89
CA PHE A 58 7.50 -0.10 -4.56
C PHE A 58 6.60 -0.30 -5.77
N TYR A 59 7.17 -0.91 -6.82
CA TYR A 59 6.42 -1.58 -7.87
C TYR A 59 6.39 -3.08 -7.64
N TYR A 60 5.25 -3.68 -7.96
CA TYR A 60 5.13 -5.12 -8.15
C TYR A 60 5.14 -5.40 -9.64
N MET A 61 6.12 -6.17 -10.10
CA MET A 61 6.35 -6.44 -11.50
C MET A 61 6.13 -7.92 -11.80
N ILE A 62 5.39 -8.21 -12.88
CA ILE A 62 5.26 -9.57 -13.41
C ILE A 62 5.59 -9.51 -14.89
N ASN A 63 6.61 -10.27 -15.30
CA ASN A 63 7.07 -10.34 -16.69
C ASN A 63 7.27 -8.96 -17.33
N GLY A 64 7.86 -8.03 -16.59
CA GLY A 64 8.15 -6.69 -17.07
C GLY A 64 6.98 -5.71 -17.02
N ASN A 65 5.80 -6.15 -16.59
CA ASN A 65 4.63 -5.29 -16.46
C ASN A 65 4.46 -4.83 -15.01
N ILE A 66 4.09 -3.57 -14.83
CA ILE A 66 3.74 -3.05 -13.51
C ILE A 66 2.33 -3.53 -13.18
N VAL A 67 2.21 -4.32 -12.12
CA VAL A 67 0.95 -4.95 -11.70
C VAL A 67 0.34 -4.23 -10.51
N GLY A 68 1.17 -3.61 -9.67
CA GLY A 68 0.68 -2.93 -8.49
C GLY A 68 1.73 -2.03 -7.89
N ILE A 69 1.33 -1.32 -6.85
CA ILE A 69 2.20 -0.42 -6.08
C ILE A 69 1.98 -0.62 -4.59
N ALA A 70 3.03 -0.37 -3.81
CA ALA A 70 2.92 -0.27 -2.37
C ALA A 70 3.79 0.89 -1.90
N MET A 71 3.33 1.56 -0.86
CA MET A 71 4.06 2.66 -0.26
C MET A 71 4.20 2.36 1.23
N VAL A 72 5.46 2.20 1.66
CA VAL A 72 5.80 1.84 3.04
C VAL A 72 6.60 2.99 3.65
N ARG A 73 6.35 3.30 4.90
CA ARG A 73 7.16 4.29 5.61
C ARG A 73 7.64 3.73 6.94
N GLN A 74 8.81 4.18 7.36
CA GLN A 74 9.28 3.93 8.71
C GLN A 74 8.78 5.04 9.62
N MET A 75 8.18 4.67 10.74
CA MET A 75 7.63 5.58 11.72
C MET A 75 8.72 6.02 12.71
N GLU A 76 8.48 7.08 13.46
CA GLU A 76 9.44 7.62 14.42
C GLU A 76 9.89 6.60 15.47
N ASN A 77 9.01 5.68 15.85
CA ASN A 77 9.32 4.64 16.84
C ASN A 77 10.08 3.44 16.24
N GLY A 78 10.48 3.53 14.96
CA GLY A 78 11.18 2.45 14.26
C GLY A 78 10.29 1.40 13.65
N ALA A 79 9.00 1.39 13.93
CA ALA A 79 8.04 0.51 13.28
C ALA A 79 7.80 0.96 11.84
N TYR A 80 7.17 0.09 11.04
CA TYR A 80 6.82 0.39 9.65
C TYR A 80 5.31 0.45 9.49
N GLU A 81 4.86 1.14 8.47
CA GLU A 81 3.47 1.19 8.06
C GLU A 81 3.37 0.94 6.58
N ILE A 82 2.48 0.00 6.18
CA ILE A 82 2.05 -0.05 4.78
C ILE A 82 0.99 1.03 4.63
N ALA A 83 1.42 2.19 4.12
CA ALA A 83 0.54 3.36 4.00
C ALA A 83 -0.43 3.21 2.85
N GLU A 84 0.03 2.65 1.72
CA GLU A 84 -0.78 2.44 0.53
C GLU A 84 -0.44 1.11 -0.10
N PHE A 85 -1.46 0.44 -0.66
CA PHE A 85 -1.30 -0.85 -1.31
C PHE A 85 -2.36 -1.02 -2.40
N TYR A 86 -1.93 -1.35 -3.61
CA TYR A 86 -2.83 -1.43 -4.74
C TYR A 86 -2.35 -2.45 -5.77
N VAL A 87 -3.26 -3.29 -6.23
CA VAL A 87 -3.07 -4.14 -7.40
C VAL A 87 -4.06 -3.68 -8.45
N LYS A 88 -3.58 -3.44 -9.67
CA LYS A 88 -4.43 -3.01 -10.77
C LYS A 88 -5.57 -4.00 -10.98
N PRO A 89 -6.80 -3.53 -11.26
CA PRO A 89 -7.97 -4.42 -11.35
C PRO A 89 -7.81 -5.59 -12.30
N GLU A 90 -7.15 -5.38 -13.44
CA GLU A 90 -6.97 -6.42 -14.45
C GLU A 90 -6.07 -7.57 -14.01
N TYR A 91 -5.27 -7.37 -12.95
CA TYR A 91 -4.37 -8.40 -12.42
C TYR A 91 -4.87 -9.04 -11.13
N ARG A 92 -6.04 -8.68 -10.66
CA ARG A 92 -6.58 -9.22 -9.40
C ARG A 92 -7.03 -10.66 -9.59
N GLY A 93 -6.97 -11.43 -8.50
CA GLY A 93 -7.28 -12.84 -8.49
C GLY A 93 -6.02 -13.71 -8.54
N ASN A 94 -6.20 -15.02 -8.44
CA ASN A 94 -5.11 -16.00 -8.49
C ASN A 94 -3.97 -15.76 -7.50
N GLY A 95 -4.26 -15.10 -6.36
CA GLY A 95 -3.27 -14.86 -5.32
C GLY A 95 -2.23 -13.78 -5.60
N VAL A 96 -2.41 -12.98 -6.66
CA VAL A 96 -1.45 -11.93 -7.05
C VAL A 96 -1.22 -10.93 -5.93
N ALA A 97 -2.29 -10.39 -5.35
CA ALA A 97 -2.18 -9.41 -4.25
C ALA A 97 -1.57 -10.04 -3.01
N MET A 98 -1.90 -11.29 -2.69
CA MET A 98 -1.37 -12.00 -1.53
C MET A 98 0.16 -12.16 -1.67
N THR A 99 0.64 -12.58 -2.82
CA THR A 99 2.07 -12.72 -3.09
C THR A 99 2.79 -11.38 -2.96
N PHE A 100 2.19 -10.32 -3.47
CA PHE A 100 2.75 -8.97 -3.36
C PHE A 100 2.86 -8.55 -1.89
N ALA A 101 1.77 -8.71 -1.14
CA ALA A 101 1.74 -8.35 0.28
C ALA A 101 2.80 -9.12 1.06
N ASP A 102 2.88 -10.45 0.88
CA ASP A 102 3.86 -11.28 1.56
C ASP A 102 5.29 -10.87 1.22
N THR A 103 5.56 -10.57 -0.03
CA THR A 103 6.89 -10.15 -0.47
C THR A 103 7.28 -8.83 0.22
N VAL A 104 6.39 -7.86 0.24
CA VAL A 104 6.65 -6.56 0.90
C VAL A 104 6.85 -6.75 2.40
N LEU A 105 5.97 -7.52 3.04
CA LEU A 105 6.05 -7.77 4.49
C LEU A 105 7.36 -8.44 4.88
N ASN A 106 7.88 -9.32 4.04
CA ASN A 106 9.14 -10.02 4.31
C ASN A 106 10.39 -9.16 4.08
N MET A 107 10.23 -7.96 3.55
CA MET A 107 11.34 -7.02 3.39
C MET A 107 11.64 -6.22 4.66
N PHE A 108 10.74 -6.25 5.64
CA PHE A 108 10.86 -5.43 6.86
C PHE A 108 10.77 -6.29 8.11
N MET A 109 11.49 -5.86 9.14
CA MET A 109 11.50 -6.50 10.45
C MET A 109 10.93 -5.56 11.52
N GLY A 110 10.38 -6.14 12.58
CA GLY A 110 9.77 -5.39 13.66
C GLY A 110 8.26 -5.29 13.48
N LYS A 111 7.66 -4.26 14.06
CA LYS A 111 6.21 -4.07 13.94
C LYS A 111 5.85 -3.43 12.61
N ILE A 112 4.81 -3.95 11.99
CA ILE A 112 4.27 -3.41 10.73
C ILE A 112 2.80 -3.12 10.94
N TYR A 113 2.42 -1.85 10.75
CA TYR A 113 1.05 -1.37 10.90
C TYR A 113 0.34 -1.33 9.56
N ILE A 114 -0.91 -1.77 9.56
CA ILE A 114 -1.79 -1.76 8.37
C ILE A 114 -3.14 -1.26 8.84
N SER A 115 -3.81 -0.42 8.04
CA SER A 115 -5.18 0.01 8.35
C SER A 115 -5.99 0.20 7.07
N THR A 116 -7.30 0.04 7.19
CA THR A 116 -8.25 0.35 6.12
C THR A 116 -9.60 0.73 6.71
N LEU A 117 -10.38 1.48 5.95
CA LEU A 117 -11.74 1.83 6.35
C LEU A 117 -12.60 0.56 6.42
N TYR A 118 -13.48 0.48 7.44
CA TYR A 118 -14.40 -0.65 7.58
C TYR A 118 -15.31 -0.82 6.37
N ASP A 119 -15.70 0.27 5.72
CA ASP A 119 -16.58 0.23 4.56
C ASP A 119 -15.93 -0.42 3.34
N ASN A 120 -14.61 -0.48 3.30
CA ASN A 120 -13.88 -1.18 2.23
C ASN A 120 -13.79 -2.67 2.58
N ALA A 121 -14.93 -3.37 2.46
CA ALA A 121 -15.05 -4.76 2.88
C ALA A 121 -14.06 -5.69 2.18
N ARG A 122 -13.77 -5.45 0.90
CA ARG A 122 -12.80 -6.26 0.15
C ARG A 122 -11.40 -6.13 0.74
N ALA A 123 -10.98 -4.91 1.09
CA ALA A 123 -9.68 -4.68 1.70
C ALA A 123 -9.61 -5.29 3.09
N VAL A 124 -10.67 -5.18 3.89
CA VAL A 124 -10.73 -5.82 5.22
C VAL A 124 -10.54 -7.33 5.10
N ARG A 125 -11.27 -7.98 4.19
CA ARG A 125 -11.13 -9.43 3.98
C ARG A 125 -9.74 -9.82 3.50
N PHE A 126 -9.16 -9.01 2.62
CA PHE A 126 -7.82 -9.25 2.10
C PHE A 126 -6.78 -9.21 3.24
N TRP A 127 -6.78 -8.15 4.03
CA TRP A 127 -5.80 -8.01 5.10
C TRP A 127 -6.03 -9.00 6.24
N ASP A 128 -7.27 -9.39 6.51
CA ASP A 128 -7.55 -10.49 7.45
C ASP A 128 -6.86 -11.79 7.00
N LYS A 129 -6.93 -12.10 5.72
CA LYS A 129 -6.27 -13.28 5.15
C LYS A 129 -4.75 -13.18 5.22
N VAL A 130 -4.19 -12.04 4.83
CA VAL A 130 -2.75 -11.82 4.88
C VAL A 130 -2.24 -11.97 6.31
N CYS A 131 -2.85 -11.24 7.23
CA CYS A 131 -2.39 -11.19 8.61
C CYS A 131 -2.60 -12.52 9.37
N ALA A 132 -3.50 -13.37 8.91
CA ALA A 132 -3.68 -14.71 9.49
C ALA A 132 -2.43 -15.58 9.39
N ASN A 133 -1.51 -15.26 8.48
CA ASN A 133 -0.26 -15.99 8.28
C ASN A 133 0.90 -15.44 9.13
N TYR A 134 0.65 -14.43 9.95
CA TYR A 134 1.68 -13.75 10.75
C TYR A 134 1.25 -13.68 12.20
N GLU A 135 2.24 -13.55 13.08
CA GLU A 135 1.97 -13.20 14.46
C GLU A 135 1.49 -11.75 14.51
N THR A 136 0.40 -11.50 15.23
CA THR A 136 -0.17 -10.16 15.35
C THR A 136 -0.40 -9.82 16.81
N GLU A 137 -0.40 -8.52 17.11
CA GLU A 137 -0.83 -8.04 18.43
C GLU A 137 -2.12 -7.25 18.26
N GLU A 138 -2.80 -7.02 19.38
CA GLU A 138 -4.06 -6.29 19.39
C GLU A 138 -3.85 -4.85 18.93
N ALA A 139 -4.70 -4.39 18.02
CA ALA A 139 -4.69 -3.05 17.49
C ALA A 139 -5.83 -2.23 18.08
N GLY A 140 -5.63 -0.92 18.17
CA GLY A 140 -6.66 0.00 18.63
C GLY A 140 -7.89 -0.01 17.72
N VAL A 141 -9.05 0.31 18.28
CA VAL A 141 -10.30 0.40 17.54
C VAL A 141 -10.63 1.88 17.34
N GLU A 142 -10.69 2.29 16.09
CA GLU A 142 -11.07 3.64 15.69
C GLU A 142 -12.05 3.54 14.52
N ASP A 143 -12.10 4.55 13.67
CA ASP A 143 -12.91 4.57 12.45
C ASP A 143 -12.38 3.65 11.37
N LYS A 144 -11.18 3.08 11.56
CA LYS A 144 -10.54 2.14 10.65
C LYS A 144 -10.27 0.81 11.33
N LYS A 145 -10.24 -0.26 10.53
CA LYS A 145 -9.72 -1.54 10.97
C LYS A 145 -8.20 -1.48 10.90
N HIS A 146 -7.55 -1.93 11.98
CA HIS A 146 -6.11 -1.93 12.13
C HIS A 146 -5.58 -3.34 12.34
N TRP A 147 -4.40 -3.60 11.80
CA TRP A 147 -3.62 -4.82 12.08
C TRP A 147 -2.21 -4.42 12.47
N VAL A 148 -1.63 -5.13 13.42
CA VAL A 148 -0.23 -4.94 13.80
C VAL A 148 0.47 -6.28 13.71
N ILE A 149 1.34 -6.42 12.73
CA ILE A 149 2.16 -7.63 12.55
C ILE A 149 3.41 -7.46 13.39
N VAL A 150 3.79 -8.54 14.08
CA VAL A 150 4.99 -8.58 14.92
C VAL A 150 5.94 -9.61 14.33
N LYS A 151 7.15 -9.15 14.01
CA LYS A 151 8.17 -10.04 13.40
C LYS A 151 9.48 -9.94 14.14
#